data_0a881f3729904fb95b17e601e4941300
#
_entry.id   0a881f3729904fb95b17e601e4941300
#
_cell.length_a   1.000
_cell.length_b   1.000
_cell.length_c   1.000
_cell.angle_alpha   90.00
_cell.angle_beta   90.00
_cell.angle_gamma   90.00
#
_symmetry.space_group_name_H-M   'P 1'
#
loop_
_entity.id
_entity.type
_entity.pdbx_description
1 polymer ?
#
loop_
_entity_poly.entity_id
_entity_poly.type
_entity_poly.pdbx_seq_one_letter_code
_entity_poly.pdbx_strand_id
1 'polypeptide(L)'
;RGLSTNRLVLSVDGVRLNNAIYRGGNIHNVISISPTDIENTEVIMGSASVLYGSDAIGGVMNFYTKKANLSNNSDPKIQLNLRSRYSSASIEKMYHFDFNYGLQKIAFLSSFSKSQFGNLTMGKNGPSEYLRPNYVAVNDAGEDILIQNSNSRVQRYTAYDQVSFMQKIFYKPTESLHIDLGIHFSKSSNIPRYDRLIRNDENQVINSNEQGLYYSEWYYGPQEWLLINSQLTYNPKSKKIYDELKFGVAYQKFSESRNSRKSVSYTH
;
A
#
# COMPACT_ATOMS: atom_id res chain seq x y z
N ARG A 1 18.04 10.90 -9.08
CA ARG A 1 19.50 10.90 -9.26
C ARG A 1 20.04 9.50 -9.57
N GLY A 2 19.39 8.72 -10.42
CA GLY A 2 19.92 7.49 -11.02
C GLY A 2 19.99 6.24 -10.11
N LEU A 3 19.52 6.30 -8.88
CA LEU A 3 19.42 5.14 -8.02
C LEU A 3 18.04 4.49 -8.18
N SER A 4 18.04 3.19 -8.41
CA SER A 4 16.80 2.41 -8.48
C SER A 4 16.14 2.29 -7.11
N THR A 5 14.82 2.11 -7.09
CA THR A 5 14.02 2.08 -5.86
C THR A 5 14.35 0.92 -4.91
N ASN A 6 15.03 -0.12 -5.38
CA ASN A 6 15.55 -1.20 -4.51
C ASN A 6 16.71 -0.76 -3.60
N ARG A 7 17.18 0.49 -3.72
CA ARG A 7 18.18 1.11 -2.86
C ARG A 7 17.59 2.13 -1.88
N LEU A 8 16.27 2.19 -1.81
CA LEU A 8 15.51 2.95 -0.84
C LEU A 8 14.92 1.99 0.19
N VAL A 9 15.22 2.20 1.47
CA VAL A 9 14.58 1.46 2.55
C VAL A 9 13.25 2.12 2.90
N LEU A 10 12.21 1.33 2.98
CA LEU A 10 10.92 1.73 3.53
C LEU A 10 10.74 1.08 4.89
N SER A 11 10.23 1.82 5.86
CA SER A 11 9.88 1.28 7.18
C SER A 11 8.54 1.82 7.68
N VAL A 12 7.89 1.03 8.55
CA VAL A 12 6.66 1.41 9.26
C VAL A 12 6.94 1.24 10.74
N ASP A 13 6.82 2.32 11.52
CA ASP A 13 7.09 2.35 12.96
C ASP A 13 8.43 1.69 13.34
N GLY A 14 9.47 1.96 12.54
CA GLY A 14 10.81 1.42 12.72
C GLY A 14 11.00 -0.02 12.20
N VAL A 15 9.96 -0.68 11.70
CA VAL A 15 10.05 -2.01 11.11
C VAL A 15 10.21 -1.89 9.61
N ARG A 16 11.31 -2.41 9.06
CA ARG A 16 11.56 -2.39 7.62
C ARG A 16 10.50 -3.19 6.87
N LEU A 17 9.92 -2.58 5.83
CA LEU A 17 9.08 -3.28 4.87
C LEU A 17 9.96 -4.17 3.99
N ASN A 18 10.01 -5.44 4.34
CA ASN A 18 10.79 -6.43 3.59
C ASN A 18 9.82 -7.46 3.03
N ASN A 19 9.44 -7.30 1.77
CA ASN A 19 8.77 -8.38 1.08
C ASN A 19 9.76 -9.11 0.16
N ALA A 20 9.72 -10.43 0.18
CA ALA A 20 10.56 -11.27 -0.67
C ALA A 20 10.12 -11.28 -2.14
N ILE A 21 9.08 -10.54 -2.49
CA ILE A 21 8.57 -10.47 -3.86
C ILE A 21 9.44 -9.49 -4.64
N TYR A 22 10.43 -10.05 -5.32
CA TYR A 22 11.33 -9.31 -6.18
C TYR A 22 10.60 -8.92 -7.47
N ARG A 23 10.22 -7.67 -7.56
CA ARG A 23 9.73 -7.08 -8.81
C ARG A 23 10.95 -6.46 -9.50
N GLY A 24 11.41 -7.08 -10.60
CA GLY A 24 12.60 -6.67 -11.34
C GLY A 24 12.73 -5.16 -11.43
N GLY A 25 13.56 -4.62 -10.57
CA GLY A 25 13.97 -3.25 -10.55
C GLY A 25 13.13 -2.28 -9.82
N ASN A 26 12.08 -2.53 -8.95
CA ASN A 26 11.90 -1.25 -8.35
C ASN A 26 10.62 -0.78 -7.72
N ILE A 27 9.60 -1.49 -7.59
CA ILE A 27 8.43 -0.90 -6.96
C ILE A 27 8.24 -1.52 -5.59
N HIS A 28 8.62 -0.78 -4.56
CA HIS A 28 8.20 -1.09 -3.21
C HIS A 28 6.68 -0.94 -3.10
N ASN A 29 6.05 -1.90 -2.48
CA ASN A 29 4.61 -1.90 -2.33
C ASN A 29 4.17 -1.05 -1.12
N VAL A 30 4.14 0.27 -1.28
CA VAL A 30 3.62 1.20 -0.27
C VAL A 30 2.08 1.21 -0.19
N ILE A 31 1.43 0.57 -1.14
CA ILE A 31 -0.04 0.45 -1.20
C ILE A 31 -0.63 -0.25 0.03
N SER A 32 0.15 -1.13 0.68
CA SER A 32 -0.30 -1.85 1.88
C SER A 32 -0.55 -0.97 3.09
N ILE A 33 0.00 0.25 3.11
CA ILE A 33 -0.17 1.19 4.21
C ILE A 33 -1.32 2.14 3.88
N SER A 34 -2.30 2.24 4.78
CA SER A 34 -3.36 3.25 4.63
C SER A 34 -2.79 4.65 4.89
N PRO A 35 -2.89 5.58 3.93
CA PRO A 35 -2.42 6.95 4.15
C PRO A 35 -3.11 7.66 5.32
N THR A 36 -4.32 7.24 5.67
CA THR A 36 -5.09 7.82 6.78
C THR A 36 -4.59 7.40 8.15
N ASP A 37 -3.79 6.31 8.21
CA ASP A 37 -3.18 5.82 9.45
C ASP A 37 -1.80 6.45 9.70
N ILE A 38 -1.22 7.13 8.70
CA ILE A 38 0.08 7.78 8.82
C ILE A 38 -0.09 9.12 9.54
N GLU A 39 0.68 9.33 10.58
CA GLU A 39 0.80 10.59 11.29
C GLU A 39 1.91 11.46 10.70
N ASN A 40 3.05 10.85 10.40
CA ASN A 40 4.23 11.54 9.87
C ASN A 40 5.02 10.63 8.90
N THR A 41 5.69 11.26 7.94
CA THR A 41 6.63 10.57 7.04
C THR A 41 7.97 11.31 7.06
N GLU A 42 9.01 10.61 7.43
CA GLU A 42 10.38 11.10 7.41
C GLU A 42 11.10 10.57 6.17
N VAL A 43 11.74 11.48 5.43
CA VAL A 43 12.54 11.12 4.25
C VAL A 43 13.99 11.51 4.47
N ILE A 44 14.87 10.53 4.58
CA ILE A 44 16.31 10.71 4.71
C ILE A 44 16.92 10.49 3.34
N MET A 45 17.48 11.54 2.75
CA MET A 45 18.11 11.48 1.43
C MET A 45 19.61 11.19 1.56
N GLY A 46 20.12 10.36 0.64
CA GLY A 46 21.52 9.97 0.61
C GLY A 46 21.79 8.68 1.38
N SER A 47 23.07 8.37 1.59
CA SER A 47 23.45 7.13 2.24
C SER A 47 23.13 7.12 3.73
N ALA A 48 22.20 6.28 4.13
CA ALA A 48 21.83 6.01 5.51
C ALA A 48 22.21 4.58 5.93
N SER A 49 23.13 3.94 5.19
CA SER A 49 23.49 2.54 5.36
C SER A 49 24.07 2.22 6.73
N VAL A 50 24.69 3.18 7.40
CA VAL A 50 25.25 3.00 8.75
C VAL A 50 24.13 2.74 9.78
N LEU A 51 22.97 3.38 9.61
CA LEU A 51 21.84 3.27 10.55
C LEU A 51 20.80 2.22 10.12
N TYR A 52 20.59 2.07 8.81
CA TYR A 52 19.46 1.31 8.25
C TYR A 52 19.88 0.11 7.40
N GLY A 53 21.21 -0.16 7.29
CA GLY A 53 21.75 -1.29 6.56
C GLY A 53 22.07 -0.99 5.09
N SER A 54 22.65 -1.98 4.41
CA SER A 54 23.23 -1.86 3.06
C SER A 54 22.24 -1.39 1.98
N ASP A 55 20.95 -1.65 2.15
CA ASP A 55 19.96 -1.28 1.14
C ASP A 55 19.56 0.21 1.20
N ALA A 56 19.97 0.94 2.25
CA ALA A 56 19.71 2.36 2.43
C ALA A 56 20.74 3.26 1.74
N ILE A 57 21.33 2.84 0.63
CA ILE A 57 22.31 3.63 -0.14
C ILE A 57 21.67 4.85 -0.79
N GLY A 58 20.43 4.71 -1.27
CA GLY A 58 19.68 5.78 -1.92
C GLY A 58 18.92 6.68 -0.95
N GLY A 59 18.63 6.17 0.23
CA GLY A 59 17.87 6.86 1.26
C GLY A 59 16.95 5.95 2.05
N VAL A 60 16.18 6.56 2.95
CA VAL A 60 15.19 5.89 3.79
C VAL A 60 13.89 6.71 3.80
N MET A 61 12.76 6.03 3.76
CA MET A 61 11.45 6.63 4.00
C MET A 61 10.79 5.89 5.17
N ASN A 62 10.64 6.58 6.29
CA ASN A 62 10.01 6.07 7.49
C ASN A 62 8.57 6.58 7.56
N PHE A 63 7.62 5.68 7.66
CA PHE A 63 6.21 5.97 7.93
C PHE A 63 5.95 5.76 9.41
N TYR A 64 5.57 6.81 10.10
CA TYR A 64 5.14 6.74 11.50
C TYR A 64 3.62 6.77 11.53
N THR A 65 3.03 5.73 12.07
CA THR A 65 1.57 5.64 12.17
C THR A 65 1.06 6.36 13.42
N LYS A 66 -0.23 6.70 13.42
CA LYS A 66 -0.89 7.32 14.57
C LYS A 66 -0.66 6.52 15.85
N LYS A 67 -0.50 7.23 16.96
CA LYS A 67 -0.28 6.64 18.30
C LYS A 67 -1.55 6.70 19.13
N ALA A 68 -1.72 5.71 20.01
CA ALA A 68 -2.75 5.77 21.02
C ALA A 68 -2.41 6.84 22.09
N ASN A 69 -3.35 7.73 22.35
CA ASN A 69 -3.15 8.88 23.25
C ASN A 69 -3.72 8.60 24.63
N LEU A 70 -2.90 8.72 25.66
CA LEU A 70 -3.31 8.66 27.07
C LEU A 70 -4.21 9.83 27.45
N SER A 71 -4.98 9.65 28.51
CA SER A 71 -5.61 10.76 29.22
C SER A 71 -4.62 11.41 30.18
N ASN A 72 -4.63 12.74 30.23
CA ASN A 72 -3.88 13.51 31.22
C ASN A 72 -4.66 13.67 32.53
N ASN A 73 -5.95 13.37 32.54
CA ASN A 73 -6.88 13.55 33.65
C ASN A 73 -7.37 12.18 34.16
N SER A 74 -8.14 12.18 35.23
CA SER A 74 -8.84 10.98 35.74
C SER A 74 -9.91 10.44 34.78
N ASP A 75 -10.49 11.34 33.95
CA ASP A 75 -11.52 10.96 32.99
C ASP A 75 -10.89 10.37 31.72
N PRO A 76 -11.54 9.37 31.08
CA PRO A 76 -11.05 8.82 29.83
C PRO A 76 -10.98 9.84 28.70
N LYS A 77 -9.91 9.82 27.93
CA LYS A 77 -9.78 10.58 26.69
C LYS A 77 -10.39 9.79 25.53
N ILE A 78 -11.53 10.25 25.04
CA ILE A 78 -12.24 9.65 23.91
C ILE A 78 -12.11 10.55 22.70
N GLN A 79 -11.66 10.01 21.56
CA GLN A 79 -11.57 10.71 20.30
C GLN A 79 -12.05 9.80 19.17
N LEU A 80 -12.95 10.31 18.34
CA LEU A 80 -13.45 9.63 17.14
C LEU A 80 -13.21 10.54 15.94
N ASN A 81 -12.57 10.02 14.91
CA ASN A 81 -12.39 10.69 13.65
C ASN A 81 -13.06 9.88 12.54
N LEU A 82 -13.86 10.57 11.73
CA LEU A 82 -14.49 10.03 10.54
C LEU A 82 -14.01 10.82 9.34
N ARG A 83 -13.65 10.13 8.26
CA ARG A 83 -13.25 10.75 7.01
C ARG A 83 -13.83 10.00 5.83
N SER A 84 -14.39 10.74 4.88
CA SER A 84 -14.74 10.22 3.57
C SER A 84 -14.09 11.04 2.48
N ARG A 85 -13.72 10.40 1.37
CA ARG A 85 -13.14 11.07 0.20
C ARG A 85 -13.71 10.47 -1.07
N TYR A 86 -13.98 11.34 -2.03
CA TYR A 86 -14.27 10.98 -3.41
C TYR A 86 -13.24 11.61 -4.34
N SER A 87 -12.71 10.83 -5.28
CA SER A 87 -11.81 11.33 -6.33
C SER A 87 -12.36 10.96 -7.70
N SER A 88 -12.64 11.94 -8.55
CA SER A 88 -13.23 11.72 -9.87
C SER A 88 -12.29 11.07 -10.87
N ALA A 89 -10.96 11.30 -10.75
CA ALA A 89 -9.97 10.75 -11.67
C ALA A 89 -9.85 9.22 -11.59
N SER A 90 -9.98 8.67 -10.39
CA SER A 90 -9.92 7.22 -10.10
C SER A 90 -11.27 6.64 -9.70
N ILE A 91 -12.34 7.46 -9.72
CA ILE A 91 -13.67 7.09 -9.18
C ILE A 91 -13.51 6.48 -7.78
N GLU A 92 -12.55 7.03 -7.02
CA GLU A 92 -12.23 6.51 -5.70
C GLU A 92 -13.30 6.92 -4.69
N LYS A 93 -13.74 5.95 -3.91
CA LYS A 93 -14.57 6.15 -2.72
C LYS A 93 -13.79 5.60 -1.53
N MET A 94 -13.40 6.48 -0.61
CA MET A 94 -12.66 6.10 0.60
C MET A 94 -13.48 6.47 1.83
N TYR A 95 -13.55 5.53 2.76
CA TYR A 95 -14.14 5.67 4.08
C TYR A 95 -13.11 5.26 5.12
N HIS A 96 -12.99 6.07 6.15
CA HIS A 96 -12.06 5.83 7.26
C HIS A 96 -12.71 6.26 8.56
N PHE A 97 -12.47 5.48 9.59
CA PHE A 97 -12.68 5.91 10.97
C PHE A 97 -11.49 5.49 11.83
N ASP A 98 -11.19 6.30 12.83
CA ASP A 98 -10.32 5.92 13.93
C ASP A 98 -10.94 6.33 15.28
N PHE A 99 -10.72 5.50 16.29
CA PHE A 99 -11.24 5.66 17.62
C PHE A 99 -10.12 5.47 18.65
N ASN A 100 -9.88 6.51 19.46
CA ASN A 100 -8.94 6.48 20.56
C ASN A 100 -9.69 6.45 21.90
N TYR A 101 -9.32 5.50 22.76
CA TYR A 101 -9.76 5.41 24.12
C TYR A 101 -8.53 5.40 25.04
N GLY A 102 -8.30 6.48 25.77
CA GLY A 102 -7.13 6.66 26.62
C GLY A 102 -7.51 6.78 28.10
N LEU A 103 -6.90 5.96 28.93
CA LEU A 103 -6.81 6.10 30.36
C LEU A 103 -5.46 6.74 30.73
N GLN A 104 -5.20 6.95 32.02
CA GLN A 104 -3.95 7.58 32.47
C GLN A 104 -2.68 6.77 32.16
N LYS A 105 -2.78 5.42 32.15
CA LYS A 105 -1.63 4.53 31.94
C LYS A 105 -1.72 3.64 30.74
N ILE A 106 -2.89 3.52 30.13
CA ILE A 106 -3.11 2.68 28.96
C ILE A 106 -4.04 3.39 27.97
N ALA A 107 -3.73 3.28 26.70
CA ALA A 107 -4.56 3.80 25.62
C ALA A 107 -4.66 2.81 24.47
N PHE A 108 -5.78 2.87 23.77
CA PHE A 108 -6.10 2.06 22.62
C PHE A 108 -6.45 2.99 21.44
N LEU A 109 -5.94 2.68 20.26
CA LEU A 109 -6.35 3.32 19.02
C LEU A 109 -6.69 2.24 18.02
N SER A 110 -7.95 2.21 17.59
CA SER A 110 -8.44 1.32 16.54
C SER A 110 -8.74 2.15 15.29
N SER A 111 -8.30 1.69 14.14
CA SER A 111 -8.52 2.35 12.86
C SER A 111 -8.98 1.35 11.81
N PHE A 112 -9.89 1.78 10.96
CA PHE A 112 -10.35 1.02 9.81
C PHE A 112 -10.51 1.94 8.60
N SER A 113 -10.04 1.46 7.45
CA SER A 113 -10.17 2.13 6.16
C SER A 113 -10.66 1.17 5.09
N LYS A 114 -11.55 1.66 4.23
CA LYS A 114 -11.97 0.97 3.00
C LYS A 114 -11.85 1.95 1.84
N SER A 115 -11.11 1.55 0.81
CA SER A 115 -10.96 2.29 -0.44
C SER A 115 -11.43 1.43 -1.61
N GLN A 116 -12.26 2.00 -2.47
CA GLN A 116 -12.73 1.40 -3.71
C GLN A 116 -12.26 2.29 -4.85
N PHE A 117 -11.46 1.75 -5.75
CA PHE A 117 -10.96 2.46 -6.91
C PHE A 117 -11.66 1.93 -8.15
N GLY A 118 -12.25 2.83 -8.93
CA GLY A 118 -12.72 2.53 -10.27
C GLY A 118 -11.60 2.56 -11.30
N ASN A 119 -11.94 2.41 -12.57
CA ASN A 119 -10.95 2.55 -13.63
C ASN A 119 -10.43 3.99 -13.71
N LEU A 120 -9.12 4.13 -13.83
CA LEU A 120 -8.48 5.44 -14.01
C LEU A 120 -8.96 6.11 -15.29
N THR A 121 -9.16 7.42 -15.24
CA THR A 121 -9.51 8.23 -16.41
C THR A 121 -8.39 9.23 -16.67
N MET A 122 -7.78 9.11 -17.85
CA MET A 122 -6.74 10.03 -18.31
C MET A 122 -7.28 11.44 -18.52
N GLY A 123 -6.50 12.45 -18.18
CA GLY A 123 -6.80 13.85 -18.47
C GLY A 123 -6.95 14.13 -19.98
N LYS A 124 -7.63 15.23 -20.33
CA LYS A 124 -7.92 15.59 -21.74
C LYS A 124 -6.66 15.86 -22.56
N ASN A 125 -5.61 16.37 -21.93
CA ASN A 125 -4.37 16.79 -22.58
C ASN A 125 -3.23 15.78 -22.38
N GLY A 126 -3.55 14.52 -22.05
CA GLY A 126 -2.55 13.47 -21.93
C GLY A 126 -2.05 12.97 -23.29
N PRO A 127 -0.86 12.33 -23.34
CA PRO A 127 -0.31 11.75 -24.56
C PRO A 127 -1.21 10.67 -25.16
N SER A 128 -1.21 10.57 -26.49
CA SER A 128 -2.04 9.58 -27.21
C SER A 128 -1.68 8.13 -26.90
N GLU A 129 -0.42 7.87 -26.53
CA GLU A 129 0.10 6.56 -26.16
C GLU A 129 -0.56 5.99 -24.89
N TYR A 130 -1.17 6.84 -24.07
CA TYR A 130 -1.87 6.42 -22.85
C TYR A 130 -3.35 6.13 -23.09
N LEU A 131 -3.86 6.38 -24.28
CA LEU A 131 -5.21 6.01 -24.66
C LEU A 131 -5.36 4.48 -24.70
N ARG A 132 -6.55 4.01 -24.34
CA ARG A 132 -6.92 2.60 -24.43
C ARG A 132 -8.09 2.42 -25.41
N PRO A 133 -7.82 2.30 -26.71
CA PRO A 133 -8.88 2.17 -27.70
C PRO A 133 -9.61 0.83 -27.60
N ASN A 134 -8.91 -0.24 -27.25
CA ASN A 134 -9.47 -1.57 -27.18
C ASN A 134 -9.09 -2.28 -25.87
N TYR A 135 -9.86 -3.28 -25.46
CA TYR A 135 -9.57 -4.17 -24.36
C TYR A 135 -10.17 -5.56 -24.61
N VAL A 136 -9.60 -6.58 -24.00
CA VAL A 136 -10.13 -7.95 -24.09
C VAL A 136 -11.18 -8.14 -23.00
N ALA A 137 -12.31 -8.75 -23.36
CA ALA A 137 -13.30 -9.27 -22.44
C ALA A 137 -13.61 -10.72 -22.79
N VAL A 138 -14.26 -11.42 -21.86
CA VAL A 138 -14.72 -12.79 -22.08
C VAL A 138 -16.20 -12.74 -22.40
N ASN A 139 -16.62 -13.41 -23.49
CA ASN A 139 -18.02 -13.54 -23.87
C ASN A 139 -18.73 -14.64 -23.05
N ASP A 140 -20.03 -14.81 -23.24
CA ASP A 140 -20.84 -15.82 -22.52
C ASP A 140 -20.41 -17.26 -22.82
N ALA A 141 -19.72 -17.49 -23.94
CA ALA A 141 -19.15 -18.81 -24.31
C ALA A 141 -17.76 -19.05 -23.68
N GLY A 142 -17.22 -18.09 -22.92
CA GLY A 142 -15.90 -18.20 -22.31
C GLY A 142 -14.73 -17.82 -23.24
N GLU A 143 -15.01 -17.23 -24.40
CA GLU A 143 -14.02 -16.87 -25.40
C GLU A 143 -13.55 -15.42 -25.23
N ASP A 144 -12.27 -15.17 -25.51
CA ASP A 144 -11.70 -13.83 -25.51
C ASP A 144 -12.18 -13.05 -26.75
N ILE A 145 -12.78 -11.90 -26.52
CA ILE A 145 -13.21 -10.97 -27.57
C ILE A 145 -12.56 -9.61 -27.37
N LEU A 146 -12.11 -9.00 -28.46
CA LEU A 146 -11.62 -7.63 -28.46
C LEU A 146 -12.81 -6.68 -28.52
N ILE A 147 -12.92 -5.79 -27.54
CA ILE A 147 -13.99 -4.81 -27.46
C ILE A 147 -13.41 -3.42 -27.68
N GLN A 148 -14.03 -2.65 -28.57
CA GLN A 148 -13.73 -1.23 -28.73
C GLN A 148 -14.16 -0.46 -27.46
N ASN A 149 -13.24 0.30 -26.88
CA ASN A 149 -13.53 1.10 -25.70
C ASN A 149 -14.30 2.37 -26.09
N SER A 150 -15.52 2.50 -25.67
CA SER A 150 -16.39 3.66 -25.92
C SER A 150 -15.78 5.01 -25.46
N ASN A 151 -14.88 4.96 -24.47
CA ASN A 151 -14.10 6.10 -24.02
C ASN A 151 -12.64 5.67 -23.83
N SER A 152 -11.82 5.89 -24.84
CA SER A 152 -10.39 5.51 -24.86
C SER A 152 -9.56 6.12 -23.73
N ARG A 153 -10.04 7.19 -23.07
CA ARG A 153 -9.37 7.77 -21.90
C ARG A 153 -9.58 6.96 -20.62
N VAL A 154 -10.58 6.07 -20.56
CA VAL A 154 -10.79 5.17 -19.43
C VAL A 154 -9.85 3.97 -19.56
N GLN A 155 -8.91 3.86 -18.64
CA GLN A 155 -7.89 2.82 -18.61
C GLN A 155 -8.44 1.53 -18.00
N ARG A 156 -9.11 0.73 -18.80
CA ARG A 156 -9.60 -0.59 -18.41
C ARG A 156 -8.48 -1.63 -18.54
N TYR A 157 -8.22 -2.49 -17.60
CA TYR A 157 -8.74 -2.61 -16.25
C TYR A 157 -7.71 -2.02 -15.28
N THR A 158 -8.11 -1.13 -14.37
CA THR A 158 -7.25 -0.58 -13.32
C THR A 158 -7.96 -0.51 -11.98
N ALA A 159 -9.24 -0.91 -11.94
CA ALA A 159 -10.05 -0.92 -10.74
C ALA A 159 -9.56 -1.97 -9.71
N TYR A 160 -9.59 -1.63 -8.43
CA TYR A 160 -9.37 -2.55 -7.31
C TYR A 160 -9.95 -2.00 -6.01
N ASP A 161 -10.08 -2.85 -5.01
CA ASP A 161 -10.52 -2.50 -3.67
C ASP A 161 -9.44 -2.78 -2.65
N GLN A 162 -9.45 -2.04 -1.53
CA GLN A 162 -8.55 -2.28 -0.41
C GLN A 162 -9.25 -2.02 0.91
N VAL A 163 -8.99 -2.88 1.88
CA VAL A 163 -9.34 -2.69 3.28
C VAL A 163 -8.07 -2.65 4.11
N SER A 164 -8.04 -1.82 5.15
CA SER A 164 -6.94 -1.73 6.10
C SER A 164 -7.49 -1.62 7.51
N PHE A 165 -6.82 -2.27 8.44
CA PHE A 165 -7.10 -2.22 9.87
C PHE A 165 -5.82 -1.97 10.62
N MET A 166 -5.88 -1.11 11.65
CA MET A 166 -4.77 -0.87 12.57
C MET A 166 -5.29 -0.86 14.00
N GLN A 167 -4.59 -1.56 14.88
CA GLN A 167 -4.78 -1.51 16.31
C GLN A 167 -3.48 -1.11 16.99
N LYS A 168 -3.52 -0.08 17.82
CA LYS A 168 -2.41 0.34 18.66
C LYS A 168 -2.79 0.24 20.12
N ILE A 169 -1.85 -0.18 20.96
CA ILE A 169 -1.96 -0.16 22.41
C ILE A 169 -0.71 0.53 22.94
N PHE A 170 -0.90 1.57 23.72
CA PHE A 170 0.17 2.24 24.42
C PHE A 170 -0.01 2.04 25.93
N TYR A 171 0.98 1.46 26.59
CA TYR A 171 0.96 1.19 28.03
C TYR A 171 2.16 1.83 28.71
N LYS A 172 1.90 2.74 29.65
CA LYS A 172 2.89 3.48 30.44
C LYS A 172 2.71 3.20 31.92
N PRO A 173 3.21 2.04 32.43
CA PRO A 173 3.08 1.68 33.84
C PRO A 173 3.78 2.66 34.78
N THR A 174 4.92 3.23 34.34
CA THR A 174 5.71 4.22 35.10
C THR A 174 6.15 5.36 34.17
N GLU A 175 6.67 6.46 34.76
CA GLU A 175 7.23 7.56 33.94
C GLU A 175 8.48 7.16 33.14
N SER A 176 9.18 6.12 33.60
CA SER A 176 10.41 5.65 32.96
C SER A 176 10.20 4.51 31.97
N LEU A 177 9.04 3.85 31.95
CA LEU A 177 8.80 2.67 31.13
C LEU A 177 7.52 2.82 30.34
N HIS A 178 7.59 2.58 29.04
CA HIS A 178 6.39 2.43 28.20
C HIS A 178 6.56 1.33 27.15
N ILE A 179 5.44 0.82 26.73
CA ILE A 179 5.32 -0.27 25.77
C ILE A 179 4.33 0.18 24.68
N ASP A 180 4.77 0.13 23.45
CA ASP A 180 3.96 0.30 22.26
C ASP A 180 3.71 -1.05 21.61
N LEU A 181 2.46 -1.37 21.33
CA LEU A 181 2.05 -2.54 20.56
C LEU A 181 1.29 -2.06 19.33
N GLY A 182 1.59 -2.65 18.19
CA GLY A 182 0.92 -2.35 16.92
C GLY A 182 0.55 -3.61 16.16
N ILE A 183 -0.66 -3.62 15.61
CA ILE A 183 -1.13 -4.61 14.64
C ILE A 183 -1.61 -3.83 13.42
N HIS A 184 -1.06 -4.15 12.27
CA HIS A 184 -1.46 -3.58 10.99
C HIS A 184 -1.85 -4.72 10.06
N PHE A 185 -3.01 -4.61 9.48
CA PHE A 185 -3.51 -5.55 8.48
C PHE A 185 -4.04 -4.79 7.27
N SER A 186 -3.72 -5.27 6.09
CA SER A 186 -4.24 -4.74 4.85
C SER A 186 -4.48 -5.88 3.87
N LYS A 187 -5.58 -5.77 3.12
CA LYS A 187 -5.95 -6.71 2.07
C LYS A 187 -6.53 -5.97 0.89
N SER A 188 -6.04 -6.26 -0.31
CA SER A 188 -6.62 -5.78 -1.56
C SER A 188 -7.41 -6.87 -2.28
N SER A 189 -8.26 -6.47 -3.22
CA SER A 189 -8.70 -7.34 -4.31
C SER A 189 -7.54 -7.59 -5.29
N ASN A 190 -7.80 -8.27 -6.40
CA ASN A 190 -6.86 -8.37 -7.50
C ASN A 190 -6.50 -6.96 -8.03
N ILE A 191 -5.22 -6.71 -8.26
CA ILE A 191 -4.71 -5.44 -8.79
C ILE A 191 -4.24 -5.67 -10.21
N PRO A 192 -5.00 -5.24 -11.23
CA PRO A 192 -4.63 -5.43 -12.62
C PRO A 192 -3.35 -4.69 -12.98
N ARG A 193 -2.52 -5.30 -13.78
CA ARG A 193 -1.29 -4.71 -14.27
C ARG A 193 -1.50 -4.13 -15.67
N TYR A 194 -1.87 -2.85 -15.68
CA TYR A 194 -2.27 -2.13 -16.87
C TYR A 194 -1.19 -2.13 -17.98
N ASP A 195 0.07 -1.95 -17.63
CA ASP A 195 1.21 -1.97 -18.57
C ASP A 195 1.36 -3.29 -19.35
N ARG A 196 0.82 -4.38 -18.81
CA ARG A 196 0.78 -5.68 -19.49
C ARG A 196 -0.47 -5.86 -20.34
N LEU A 197 -1.59 -5.37 -19.84
CA LEU A 197 -2.88 -5.48 -20.53
C LEU A 197 -2.99 -4.63 -21.80
N ILE A 198 -2.13 -3.64 -21.97
CA ILE A 198 -2.07 -2.79 -23.19
C ILE A 198 -1.02 -3.29 -24.21
N ARG A 199 -0.30 -4.36 -23.92
CA ARG A 199 0.73 -4.88 -24.80
C ARG A 199 0.10 -5.55 -26.00
N ASN A 200 0.46 -5.08 -27.19
CA ASN A 200 0.05 -5.69 -28.44
C ASN A 200 0.74 -7.06 -28.66
N ASP A 201 0.08 -7.95 -29.35
CA ASP A 201 0.67 -9.17 -29.89
C ASP A 201 1.04 -8.95 -31.35
N GLU A 202 2.33 -8.92 -31.64
CA GLU A 202 2.85 -8.73 -33.00
C GLU A 202 2.45 -9.86 -33.95
N ASN A 203 2.06 -11.02 -33.42
CA ASN A 203 1.67 -12.20 -34.18
C ASN A 203 0.15 -12.33 -34.39
N GLN A 204 -0.64 -11.49 -33.74
CA GLN A 204 -2.11 -11.49 -33.87
C GLN A 204 -2.57 -10.23 -34.61
N VAL A 205 -2.86 -10.38 -35.88
CA VAL A 205 -3.51 -9.33 -36.70
C VAL A 205 -5.00 -9.69 -36.76
N ILE A 206 -5.83 -8.91 -36.10
CA ILE A 206 -7.30 -9.13 -36.07
C ILE A 206 -7.93 -8.56 -37.35
N ASN A 207 -7.45 -7.41 -37.80
CA ASN A 207 -7.79 -6.76 -39.07
C ASN A 207 -6.54 -6.10 -39.63
N SER A 208 -6.54 -5.74 -40.93
CA SER A 208 -5.38 -5.16 -41.63
C SER A 208 -4.69 -3.95 -40.95
N ASN A 209 -5.31 -3.39 -39.90
CA ASN A 209 -4.79 -2.24 -39.13
C ASN A 209 -4.92 -2.42 -37.60
N GLU A 210 -5.37 -3.56 -37.10
CA GLU A 210 -5.54 -3.78 -35.63
C GLU A 210 -4.79 -5.03 -35.18
N GLN A 211 -3.84 -4.80 -34.26
CA GLN A 211 -3.13 -5.87 -33.58
C GLN A 211 -3.93 -6.34 -32.35
N GLY A 212 -3.96 -7.64 -32.12
CA GLY A 212 -4.53 -8.22 -30.91
C GLY A 212 -3.74 -7.82 -29.65
N LEU A 213 -4.38 -7.93 -28.51
CA LEU A 213 -3.73 -7.74 -27.21
C LEU A 213 -3.12 -9.05 -26.74
N TYR A 214 -1.87 -9.02 -26.27
CA TYR A 214 -1.12 -10.22 -25.87
C TYR A 214 -1.70 -10.90 -24.63
N TYR A 215 -2.21 -10.12 -23.64
CA TYR A 215 -2.80 -10.63 -22.43
C TYR A 215 -4.28 -10.26 -22.35
N SER A 216 -5.11 -11.27 -22.08
CA SER A 216 -6.51 -11.07 -21.68
C SER A 216 -6.61 -10.72 -20.18
N GLU A 217 -5.74 -11.34 -19.37
CA GLU A 217 -5.69 -11.10 -17.94
C GLU A 217 -4.24 -10.99 -17.47
N TRP A 218 -3.99 -10.01 -16.61
CA TRP A 218 -2.74 -9.92 -15.89
C TRP A 218 -2.96 -9.11 -14.61
N TYR A 219 -2.78 -9.73 -13.45
CA TYR A 219 -3.00 -9.07 -12.17
C TYR A 219 -2.11 -9.66 -11.07
N TYR A 220 -1.85 -8.84 -10.06
CA TYR A 220 -1.36 -9.28 -8.76
C TYR A 220 -2.55 -9.38 -7.80
N GLY A 221 -2.50 -10.36 -6.91
CA GLY A 221 -3.44 -10.34 -5.84
C GLY A 221 -4.18 -11.65 -5.56
N PRO A 222 -5.03 -11.59 -4.56
CA PRO A 222 -5.10 -10.47 -3.60
C PRO A 222 -3.79 -10.28 -2.85
N GLN A 223 -3.47 -9.02 -2.52
CA GLN A 223 -2.31 -8.71 -1.68
C GLN A 223 -2.76 -8.67 -0.22
N GLU A 224 -2.05 -9.38 0.65
CA GLU A 224 -2.29 -9.36 2.09
C GLU A 224 -1.00 -9.00 2.81
N TRP A 225 -1.09 -8.07 3.75
CA TRP A 225 0.01 -7.67 4.62
C TRP A 225 -0.45 -7.66 6.06
N LEU A 226 0.33 -8.32 6.92
CA LEU A 226 0.19 -8.31 8.36
C LEU A 226 1.51 -7.88 8.97
N LEU A 227 1.50 -6.87 9.82
CA LEU A 227 2.61 -6.49 10.68
C LEU A 227 2.13 -6.46 12.12
N ILE A 228 2.84 -7.17 12.99
CA ILE A 228 2.68 -7.11 14.44
C ILE A 228 4.01 -6.63 14.99
N ASN A 229 4.02 -5.53 15.72
CA ASN A 229 5.24 -4.97 16.31
C ASN A 229 5.02 -4.61 17.77
N SER A 230 6.08 -4.74 18.55
CA SER A 230 6.13 -4.29 19.94
C SER A 230 7.44 -3.56 20.17
N GLN A 231 7.37 -2.44 20.86
CA GLN A 231 8.54 -1.68 21.30
C GLN A 231 8.42 -1.37 22.78
N LEU A 232 9.41 -1.80 23.54
CA LEU A 232 9.60 -1.41 24.92
C LEU A 232 10.63 -0.29 24.96
N THR A 233 10.31 0.80 25.66
CA THR A 233 11.24 1.91 25.85
C THR A 233 11.39 2.16 27.36
N TYR A 234 12.65 2.20 27.81
CA TYR A 234 13.01 2.51 29.18
C TYR A 234 13.92 3.73 29.25
N ASN A 235 13.47 4.75 29.96
CA ASN A 235 14.20 6.00 30.22
C ASN A 235 14.65 6.04 31.68
N PRO A 236 15.91 5.72 32.00
CA PRO A 236 16.37 5.67 33.37
C PRO A 236 16.33 7.06 34.01
N LYS A 237 16.00 7.10 35.32
CA LYS A 237 16.05 8.36 36.08
C LYS A 237 17.46 8.93 36.20
N SER A 238 18.49 8.06 36.22
CA SER A 238 19.91 8.44 36.21
C SER A 238 20.53 8.16 34.86
N LYS A 239 20.92 9.18 34.14
CA LYS A 239 21.46 9.13 32.76
C LYS A 239 22.99 9.02 32.74
N LYS A 240 23.59 8.18 33.59
CA LYS A 240 25.05 8.07 33.69
C LYS A 240 25.69 7.25 32.57
N ILE A 241 25.00 6.26 32.04
CA ILE A 241 25.53 5.31 31.04
C ILE A 241 24.78 5.43 29.73
N TYR A 242 23.44 5.58 29.77
CA TYR A 242 22.57 5.74 28.63
C TYR A 242 21.37 6.60 29.00
N ASP A 243 20.82 7.28 28.01
CA ASP A 243 19.62 8.13 28.15
C ASP A 243 18.34 7.36 27.90
N GLU A 244 18.38 6.36 27.02
CA GLU A 244 17.24 5.58 26.59
C GLU A 244 17.68 4.18 26.19
N LEU A 245 16.87 3.17 26.54
CA LEU A 245 17.00 1.81 26.07
C LEU A 245 15.70 1.44 25.32
N LYS A 246 15.84 1.02 24.08
CA LYS A 246 14.74 0.51 23.26
C LYS A 246 14.95 -0.95 22.91
N PHE A 247 13.91 -1.74 23.09
CA PHE A 247 13.88 -3.13 22.64
C PHE A 247 12.64 -3.33 21.77
N GLY A 248 12.83 -3.77 20.54
CA GLY A 248 11.76 -3.96 19.58
C GLY A 248 11.72 -5.39 19.03
N VAL A 249 10.51 -5.90 18.87
CA VAL A 249 10.23 -7.18 18.20
C VAL A 249 9.14 -6.96 17.18
N ALA A 250 9.30 -7.57 16.00
CA ALA A 250 8.29 -7.50 14.96
C ALA A 250 8.13 -8.84 14.24
N TYR A 251 6.90 -9.13 13.84
CA TYR A 251 6.54 -10.19 12.93
C TYR A 251 5.85 -9.60 11.71
N GLN A 252 6.28 -9.99 10.53
CA GLN A 252 5.69 -9.52 9.29
C GLN A 252 5.38 -10.68 8.35
N LYS A 253 4.18 -10.67 7.78
CA LYS A 253 3.76 -11.61 6.73
C LYS A 253 3.21 -10.83 5.55
N PHE A 254 3.72 -11.13 4.37
CA PHE A 254 3.22 -10.61 3.10
C PHE A 254 2.85 -11.77 2.19
N SER A 255 1.68 -11.69 1.57
CA SER A 255 1.19 -12.69 0.62
C SER A 255 0.66 -12.00 -0.62
N GLU A 256 1.05 -12.49 -1.78
CA GLU A 256 0.61 -12.01 -3.08
C GLU A 256 0.66 -13.16 -4.09
N SER A 257 -0.31 -13.25 -4.99
CA SER A 257 -0.24 -14.10 -6.16
C SER A 257 0.07 -13.28 -7.42
N ARG A 258 0.58 -13.94 -8.45
CA ARG A 258 0.79 -13.36 -9.78
C ARG A 258 0.09 -14.24 -10.81
N ASN A 259 -0.87 -13.66 -11.52
CA ASN A 259 -1.71 -14.37 -12.44
C ASN A 259 -1.66 -13.70 -13.81
N SER A 260 -1.57 -14.51 -14.87
CA SER A 260 -1.62 -14.01 -16.24
C SER A 260 -2.21 -15.06 -17.16
N ARG A 261 -3.02 -14.60 -18.11
CA ARG A 261 -3.58 -15.44 -19.20
C ARG A 261 -3.35 -14.69 -20.51
N LYS A 262 -2.79 -15.39 -21.49
CA LYS A 262 -2.65 -14.85 -22.85
C LYS A 262 -4.01 -14.82 -23.53
N SER A 263 -4.21 -13.84 -24.40
CA SER A 263 -5.38 -13.84 -25.28
C SER A 263 -5.32 -15.01 -26.23
N VAL A 264 -6.45 -15.66 -26.43
CA VAL A 264 -6.60 -16.72 -27.43
C VAL A 264 -7.43 -16.14 -28.57
N SER A 265 -6.81 -16.00 -29.73
CA SER A 265 -7.54 -15.66 -30.95
C SER A 265 -8.13 -16.95 -31.53
N TYR A 266 -9.43 -17.06 -31.54
CA TYR A 266 -10.13 -18.07 -32.34
C TYR A 266 -10.26 -17.50 -33.76
N THR A 267 -9.31 -17.84 -34.63
CA THR A 267 -9.49 -17.65 -36.07
C THR A 267 -10.51 -18.72 -36.53
N HIS A 268 -11.70 -18.27 -36.84
CA HIS A 268 -12.67 -19.05 -37.60
C HIS A 268 -12.35 -18.98 -39.09
#